data_af16d0b10ed70ddba824434c08a481ea
#
_entry.id   af16d0b10ed70ddba824434c08a481ea
#
_cell.length_a   1.000
_cell.length_b   1.000
_cell.length_c   1.000
_cell.angle_alpha   90.00
_cell.angle_beta   90.00
_cell.angle_gamma   90.00
#
_symmetry.space_group_name_H-M   'P 1'
#
loop_
_entity.id
_entity.type
_entity.pdbx_description
1 polymer ?
#
loop_
_entity_poly.entity_id
_entity_poly.type
_entity_poly.pdbx_seq_one_letter_code
_entity_poly.pdbx_strand_id
1 'polypeptide(L)'
;IKSNVMKKLFSLILVGMLAVSGLSAKVKLSVLYVGGTANMDPILMSPGSVDSVALAASVKERMAHFTKFLKKNFTNVKSIEGKDYTPEMSAAYDVTVFDGRPVPFMKGDRMRGERDSYLPESFDCAAVMIGHMSEELGRSLGNKNDWYCLCLDNYALGMKNEHPVFNGPFKVDMTTEMRPTAAPALEVAEMMGESLPKEMPMLLMHPNWTEEENASGNCRIGMVSRPGGYLDSPDTEVISGGLCGKSIDAVAIGRHGNLFHFGFAADPERLTPAGRAILLNSIVYASEFNGQKLIARKMNEGIVTRDHLPMTKWACTRKANDYINETNLTFRQMIDSVHAVAVEKKNKGEELSRFEAIYLDMPQMPPVVKKSFGQYLKERNPKLYEVFGTDEAAYADYYEKNAPYMRPDLRGYELVIDPEVQALGIPNNDIRLLDKAIELMEQGNPDGKTILERYTLKRFATPAEWRNWLNIHRPRMFFTEAGGYLWLVNE
;
A
#
# COMPACT_ATOMS: atom_id res chain seq x y z
N ILE A 1 17.25 30.99 5.00
CA ILE A 1 16.17 31.11 4.00
C ILE A 1 16.73 31.50 2.60
N LYS A 2 17.82 32.28 2.46
CA LYS A 2 18.40 32.66 1.15
C LYS A 2 19.28 31.57 0.49
N SER A 3 19.79 30.59 1.23
CA SER A 3 20.69 29.55 0.71
C SER A 3 19.94 28.42 -0.04
N ASN A 4 18.73 28.07 0.39
CA ASN A 4 17.95 26.98 -0.22
C ASN A 4 17.19 27.38 -1.49
N VAL A 5 16.89 28.67 -1.67
CA VAL A 5 16.24 29.17 -2.89
C VAL A 5 17.23 29.19 -4.06
N MET A 6 18.51 29.49 -3.80
CA MET A 6 19.54 29.50 -4.84
C MET A 6 19.94 28.10 -5.33
N LYS A 7 19.87 27.07 -4.46
CA LYS A 7 20.11 25.66 -4.88
C LYS A 7 18.99 25.13 -5.79
N LYS A 8 17.74 25.53 -5.53
CA LYS A 8 16.59 25.15 -6.40
C LYS A 8 16.61 25.83 -7.76
N LEU A 9 17.15 27.07 -7.85
CA LEU A 9 17.28 27.76 -9.14
C LEU A 9 18.42 27.19 -10.01
N PHE A 10 19.48 26.64 -9.42
CA PHE A 10 20.58 26.04 -10.18
C PHE A 10 20.23 24.67 -10.77
N SER A 11 19.34 23.90 -10.14
CA SER A 11 18.86 22.62 -10.69
C SER A 11 17.96 22.82 -11.93
N LEU A 12 17.20 23.91 -12.01
CA LEU A 12 16.32 24.19 -13.15
C LEU A 12 17.05 24.68 -14.42
N ILE A 13 18.27 25.20 -14.29
CA ILE A 13 19.03 25.75 -15.43
C ILE A 13 19.88 24.69 -16.14
N LEU A 14 20.17 23.56 -15.50
CA LEU A 14 20.98 22.49 -16.11
C LEU A 14 20.21 21.50 -17.00
N VAL A 15 18.88 21.57 -17.04
CA VAL A 15 18.01 20.70 -17.87
C VAL A 15 17.75 21.29 -19.27
N GLY A 16 18.17 22.52 -19.53
CA GLY A 16 17.77 23.26 -20.74
C GLY A 16 18.61 23.10 -22.02
N MET A 17 19.67 22.31 -22.05
CA MET A 17 20.53 22.19 -23.25
C MET A 17 21.06 20.77 -23.47
N LEU A 18 20.24 19.85 -23.97
CA LEU A 18 20.73 18.64 -24.65
C LEU A 18 19.64 18.07 -25.59
N ALA A 19 19.31 18.81 -26.61
CA ALA A 19 18.57 18.29 -27.75
C ALA A 19 19.43 18.46 -28.99
N VAL A 20 20.37 17.53 -29.24
CA VAL A 20 20.87 17.18 -30.60
C VAL A 20 21.73 15.91 -30.49
N SER A 21 21.42 14.96 -31.35
CA SER A 21 22.17 13.77 -31.76
C SER A 21 21.92 12.46 -30.99
N GLY A 22 21.53 11.47 -31.74
CA GLY A 22 21.13 10.08 -31.54
C GLY A 22 21.91 9.12 -30.60
N LEU A 23 22.62 9.62 -29.60
CA LEU A 23 23.06 8.87 -28.44
C LEU A 23 22.53 9.63 -27.21
N SER A 24 21.44 9.15 -26.63
CA SER A 24 20.98 9.68 -25.35
C SER A 24 22.10 9.58 -24.34
N ALA A 25 22.63 10.72 -23.88
CA ALA A 25 23.65 10.74 -22.83
C ALA A 25 23.07 10.08 -21.57
N LYS A 26 23.86 9.18 -20.95
CA LYS A 26 23.45 8.53 -19.72
C LYS A 26 23.19 9.58 -18.63
N VAL A 27 22.15 9.38 -17.86
CA VAL A 27 21.88 10.21 -16.68
C VAL A 27 23.01 9.98 -15.65
N LYS A 28 23.56 11.08 -15.14
CA LYS A 28 24.65 11.06 -14.16
C LYS A 28 24.08 10.69 -12.78
N LEU A 29 23.93 9.40 -12.55
CA LEU A 29 23.40 8.82 -11.31
C LEU A 29 24.13 7.51 -11.00
N SER A 30 24.39 7.24 -9.71
CA SER A 30 24.90 5.97 -9.21
C SER A 30 23.74 5.13 -8.66
N VAL A 31 23.59 3.93 -9.22
CA VAL A 31 22.48 3.02 -8.91
C VAL A 31 23.02 1.68 -8.41
N LEU A 32 22.57 1.26 -7.23
CA LEU A 32 22.75 -0.10 -6.76
C LEU A 32 21.49 -0.92 -7.13
N TYR A 33 21.66 -1.98 -7.92
CA TYR A 33 20.58 -2.91 -8.21
C TYR A 33 20.75 -4.18 -7.37
N VAL A 34 19.72 -4.53 -6.62
CA VAL A 34 19.64 -5.72 -5.77
C VAL A 34 18.59 -6.67 -6.36
N GLY A 35 19.04 -7.79 -6.90
CA GLY A 35 18.19 -8.78 -7.56
C GLY A 35 18.55 -10.20 -7.11
N GLY A 36 18.21 -11.20 -7.94
CA GLY A 36 18.71 -12.57 -7.78
C GLY A 36 17.96 -13.48 -6.81
N THR A 37 17.07 -12.98 -5.98
CA THR A 37 16.10 -13.81 -5.28
C THR A 37 14.76 -13.72 -5.99
N ALA A 38 14.09 -14.87 -6.08
CA ALA A 38 12.79 -14.88 -6.68
C ALA A 38 11.86 -13.94 -5.91
N ASN A 39 11.42 -12.92 -6.59
CA ASN A 39 10.30 -12.08 -6.19
C ASN A 39 9.01 -12.88 -6.32
N MET A 40 9.03 -14.12 -5.88
CA MET A 40 7.95 -15.05 -6.07
C MET A 40 7.39 -15.31 -4.71
N ASP A 41 6.17 -14.80 -4.52
CA ASP A 41 5.42 -15.18 -3.34
C ASP A 41 5.15 -16.70 -3.42
N PRO A 42 5.67 -17.49 -2.46
CA PRO A 42 5.39 -18.94 -2.41
C PRO A 42 3.89 -19.25 -2.32
N ILE A 43 3.06 -18.26 -1.92
CA ILE A 43 1.60 -18.39 -1.86
C ILE A 43 0.99 -18.42 -3.26
N LEU A 44 1.54 -17.67 -4.20
CA LEU A 44 1.05 -17.64 -5.58
C LEU A 44 1.58 -18.81 -6.43
N MET A 45 2.60 -19.48 -5.94
CA MET A 45 3.18 -20.63 -6.60
C MET A 45 2.80 -21.89 -5.85
N SER A 46 2.08 -22.74 -6.54
CA SER A 46 1.78 -24.09 -6.00
C SER A 46 3.10 -24.83 -5.74
N PRO A 47 3.43 -25.23 -4.49
CA PRO A 47 4.58 -26.09 -4.24
C PRO A 47 4.51 -27.33 -5.13
N GLY A 48 5.56 -27.57 -5.91
CA GLY A 48 5.64 -28.69 -6.85
C GLY A 48 5.19 -28.41 -8.29
N SER A 49 4.59 -27.24 -8.58
CA SER A 49 4.20 -26.85 -9.95
C SER A 49 5.27 -26.08 -10.71
N VAL A 50 6.34 -25.66 -10.04
CA VAL A 50 7.44 -24.89 -10.66
C VAL A 50 8.70 -25.73 -10.66
N ASP A 51 9.25 -25.89 -11.84
CA ASP A 51 10.61 -26.41 -11.98
C ASP A 51 11.60 -25.43 -11.33
N SER A 52 12.23 -25.86 -10.24
CA SER A 52 13.19 -25.02 -9.51
C SER A 52 14.40 -24.61 -10.36
N VAL A 53 14.77 -25.40 -11.37
CA VAL A 53 15.86 -25.07 -12.29
C VAL A 53 15.43 -23.99 -13.27
N ALA A 54 14.23 -24.14 -13.84
CA ALA A 54 13.65 -23.12 -14.74
C ALA A 54 13.44 -21.79 -14.00
N LEU A 55 12.96 -21.85 -12.76
CA LEU A 55 12.83 -20.69 -11.90
C LEU A 55 14.15 -19.99 -11.65
N ALA A 56 15.19 -20.70 -11.25
CA ALA A 56 16.52 -20.15 -11.00
C ALA A 56 17.11 -19.52 -12.28
N ALA A 57 16.87 -20.14 -13.45
CA ALA A 57 17.27 -19.59 -14.74
C ALA A 57 16.55 -18.27 -15.04
N SER A 58 15.23 -18.21 -14.86
CA SER A 58 14.43 -16.99 -15.10
C SER A 58 14.83 -15.83 -14.17
N VAL A 59 15.14 -16.11 -12.91
CA VAL A 59 15.64 -15.12 -11.95
C VAL A 59 16.97 -14.55 -12.39
N LYS A 60 17.88 -15.41 -12.86
CA LYS A 60 19.21 -14.98 -13.37
C LYS A 60 19.07 -14.16 -14.65
N GLU A 61 18.19 -14.54 -15.56
CA GLU A 61 17.90 -13.82 -16.79
C GLU A 61 17.33 -12.42 -16.47
N ARG A 62 16.33 -12.34 -15.59
CA ARG A 62 15.76 -11.08 -15.13
C ARG A 62 16.83 -10.14 -14.55
N MET A 63 17.72 -10.66 -13.72
CA MET A 63 18.83 -9.88 -13.17
C MET A 63 19.77 -9.35 -14.27
N ALA A 64 20.03 -10.13 -15.30
CA ALA A 64 20.83 -9.70 -16.45
C ALA A 64 20.11 -8.60 -17.26
N HIS A 65 18.81 -8.72 -17.48
CA HIS A 65 17.96 -7.72 -18.16
C HIS A 65 17.96 -6.39 -17.41
N PHE A 66 17.68 -6.39 -16.10
CA PHE A 66 17.76 -5.18 -15.28
C PHE A 66 19.15 -4.55 -15.30
N THR A 67 20.20 -5.36 -15.15
CA THR A 67 21.59 -4.87 -15.18
C THR A 67 21.91 -4.18 -16.51
N LYS A 68 21.57 -4.79 -17.64
CA LYS A 68 21.75 -4.24 -18.98
C LYS A 68 20.95 -2.96 -19.16
N PHE A 69 19.68 -2.97 -18.75
CA PHE A 69 18.77 -1.85 -18.84
C PHE A 69 19.27 -0.63 -18.05
N LEU A 70 19.67 -0.83 -16.78
CA LEU A 70 20.18 0.25 -15.95
C LEU A 70 21.53 0.78 -16.45
N LYS A 71 22.47 -0.10 -16.81
CA LYS A 71 23.78 0.29 -17.37
C LYS A 71 23.69 1.06 -18.69
N LYS A 72 22.64 0.83 -19.47
CA LYS A 72 22.38 1.60 -20.70
C LYS A 72 22.04 3.06 -20.39
N ASN A 73 21.36 3.32 -19.28
CA ASN A 73 20.70 4.60 -19.00
C ASN A 73 21.40 5.44 -17.90
N PHE A 74 22.19 4.82 -17.01
CA PHE A 74 22.87 5.49 -15.90
C PHE A 74 24.40 5.34 -15.98
N THR A 75 25.13 6.31 -15.43
CA THR A 75 26.59 6.37 -15.54
C THR A 75 27.30 5.35 -14.67
N ASN A 76 26.80 5.09 -13.46
CA ASN A 76 27.40 4.15 -12.52
C ASN A 76 26.33 3.17 -12.04
N VAL A 77 26.49 1.88 -12.38
CA VAL A 77 25.54 0.85 -11.97
C VAL A 77 26.29 -0.37 -11.46
N LYS A 78 26.02 -0.74 -10.21
CA LYS A 78 26.45 -2.01 -9.63
C LYS A 78 25.23 -2.90 -9.44
N SER A 79 25.36 -4.16 -9.80
CA SER A 79 24.36 -5.20 -9.58
C SER A 79 24.90 -6.23 -8.62
N ILE A 80 24.10 -6.62 -7.64
CA ILE A 80 24.42 -7.64 -6.65
C ILE A 80 23.23 -8.57 -6.44
N GLU A 81 23.50 -9.78 -5.98
CA GLU A 81 22.44 -10.68 -5.53
C GLU A 81 21.95 -10.27 -4.12
N GLY A 82 20.67 -10.46 -3.84
CA GLY A 82 20.08 -10.13 -2.54
C GLY A 82 20.79 -10.80 -1.36
N LYS A 83 21.31 -12.02 -1.56
CA LYS A 83 22.08 -12.72 -0.51
C LYS A 83 23.37 -12.00 -0.09
N ASP A 84 23.93 -11.18 -0.97
CA ASP A 84 25.20 -10.45 -0.75
C ASP A 84 24.97 -8.98 -0.36
N TYR A 85 23.72 -8.54 -0.27
CA TYR A 85 23.36 -7.18 0.09
C TYR A 85 23.39 -6.97 1.61
N THR A 86 23.95 -5.83 2.02
CA THR A 86 23.76 -5.28 3.37
C THR A 86 23.25 -3.83 3.27
N PRO A 87 22.46 -3.34 4.25
CA PRO A 87 21.88 -1.98 4.21
C PRO A 87 22.91 -0.86 4.03
N GLU A 88 24.12 -1.03 4.58
CA GLU A 88 25.21 -0.05 4.51
C GLU A 88 25.70 0.14 3.06
N MET A 89 25.53 -0.84 2.19
CA MET A 89 25.94 -0.73 0.79
C MET A 89 25.17 0.35 0.05
N SER A 90 23.93 0.63 0.44
CA SER A 90 23.09 1.67 -0.18
C SER A 90 23.70 3.07 -0.02
N ALA A 91 24.42 3.33 1.06
CA ALA A 91 25.00 4.65 1.34
C ALA A 91 26.07 5.11 0.31
N ALA A 92 26.59 4.19 -0.49
CA ALA A 92 27.57 4.49 -1.55
C ALA A 92 26.90 4.87 -2.90
N TYR A 93 25.58 4.89 -2.97
CA TYR A 93 24.80 5.13 -4.19
C TYR A 93 23.76 6.21 -3.98
N ASP A 94 23.36 6.89 -5.07
CA ASP A 94 22.30 7.88 -5.02
C ASP A 94 20.92 7.22 -4.81
N VAL A 95 20.76 5.97 -5.29
CA VAL A 95 19.53 5.20 -5.14
C VAL A 95 19.79 3.70 -5.22
N THR A 96 19.04 2.92 -4.44
CA THR A 96 19.02 1.45 -4.52
C THR A 96 17.72 0.99 -5.16
N VAL A 97 17.81 0.08 -6.13
CA VAL A 97 16.64 -0.56 -6.77
C VAL A 97 16.53 -1.99 -6.25
N PHE A 98 15.50 -2.27 -5.48
CA PHE A 98 15.21 -3.60 -4.97
C PHE A 98 14.21 -4.33 -5.87
N ASP A 99 14.67 -5.38 -6.51
CA ASP A 99 13.91 -6.32 -7.32
C ASP A 99 13.98 -7.76 -6.76
N GLY A 100 14.91 -8.00 -5.86
CA GLY A 100 15.11 -9.24 -5.14
C GLY A 100 15.21 -9.01 -3.64
N ARG A 101 14.77 -10.00 -2.87
CA ARG A 101 14.76 -9.95 -1.42
C ARG A 101 16.16 -10.21 -0.85
N PRO A 102 16.67 -9.30 0.00
CA PRO A 102 17.92 -9.54 0.74
C PRO A 102 17.77 -10.63 1.80
N VAL A 103 18.89 -10.99 2.42
CA VAL A 103 18.86 -11.80 3.65
C VAL A 103 18.39 -10.89 4.80
N PRO A 104 17.43 -11.31 5.62
CA PRO A 104 17.01 -10.51 6.75
C PRO A 104 18.14 -10.39 7.78
N PHE A 105 18.37 -9.19 8.29
CA PHE A 105 19.32 -8.98 9.39
C PHE A 105 18.74 -9.43 10.73
N MET A 106 17.41 -9.46 10.85
CA MET A 106 16.70 -9.99 12.00
C MET A 106 15.55 -10.87 11.52
N LYS A 107 15.52 -12.11 11.96
CA LYS A 107 14.40 -13.02 11.70
C LYS A 107 13.30 -12.80 12.72
N GLY A 108 12.07 -12.69 12.25
CA GLY A 108 10.89 -12.63 13.09
C GLY A 108 10.49 -14.00 13.63
N ASP A 109 9.84 -14.01 14.79
CA ASP A 109 9.21 -15.22 15.32
C ASP A 109 7.84 -15.44 14.65
N ARG A 110 7.80 -16.30 13.67
CA ARG A 110 6.56 -16.64 12.93
C ARG A 110 5.46 -17.20 13.83
N MET A 111 5.82 -17.82 14.96
CA MET A 111 4.84 -18.32 15.93
C MET A 111 4.11 -17.20 16.65
N ARG A 112 4.77 -16.02 16.76
CA ARG A 112 4.20 -14.79 17.32
C ARG A 112 3.64 -13.85 16.25
N GLY A 113 3.65 -14.24 14.98
CA GLY A 113 3.26 -13.39 13.87
C GLY A 113 4.28 -12.29 13.54
N GLU A 114 5.49 -12.36 14.11
CA GLU A 114 6.56 -11.42 13.80
C GLU A 114 7.14 -11.72 12.42
N ARG A 115 7.54 -10.67 11.71
CA ARG A 115 8.13 -10.76 10.37
C ARG A 115 9.62 -10.48 10.37
N ASP A 116 10.27 -11.02 9.34
CA ASP A 116 11.68 -10.76 9.09
C ASP A 116 11.92 -9.27 8.82
N SER A 117 13.03 -8.72 9.31
CA SER A 117 13.46 -7.34 9.06
C SER A 117 14.68 -7.31 8.14
N TYR A 118 14.57 -6.52 7.06
CA TYR A 118 15.58 -6.43 6.01
C TYR A 118 16.33 -5.11 5.99
N LEU A 119 15.69 -4.05 6.49
CA LEU A 119 16.24 -2.70 6.57
C LEU A 119 16.14 -2.21 8.02
N PRO A 120 17.21 -1.60 8.59
CA PRO A 120 17.15 -1.04 9.94
C PRO A 120 16.26 0.21 9.99
N GLU A 121 15.73 0.53 11.16
CA GLU A 121 14.93 1.74 11.36
C GLU A 121 15.66 3.05 11.01
N SER A 122 16.97 3.02 11.02
CA SER A 122 17.83 4.15 10.65
C SER A 122 18.01 4.30 9.14
N PHE A 123 17.48 3.37 8.33
CA PHE A 123 17.66 3.40 6.88
C PHE A 123 17.07 4.68 6.27
N ASP A 124 17.93 5.49 5.67
CA ASP A 124 17.61 6.80 5.09
C ASP A 124 18.03 6.92 3.61
N CYS A 125 18.59 5.86 3.02
CA CYS A 125 18.97 5.85 1.63
C CYS A 125 17.73 5.79 0.73
N ALA A 126 17.77 6.47 -0.42
CA ALA A 126 16.71 6.39 -1.42
C ALA A 126 16.59 4.97 -1.97
N ALA A 127 15.37 4.45 -2.02
CA ALA A 127 15.11 3.10 -2.49
C ALA A 127 13.89 3.03 -3.41
N VAL A 128 14.04 2.42 -4.57
CA VAL A 128 12.93 2.02 -5.46
C VAL A 128 12.66 0.54 -5.28
N MET A 129 11.46 0.21 -4.88
CA MET A 129 11.02 -1.14 -4.58
C MET A 129 10.08 -1.64 -5.68
N ILE A 130 10.48 -2.67 -6.39
CA ILE A 130 9.76 -3.23 -7.52
C ILE A 130 8.74 -4.28 -7.04
N GLY A 131 7.48 -4.13 -7.46
CA GLY A 131 6.41 -5.04 -7.11
C GLY A 131 6.24 -5.14 -5.59
N HIS A 132 6.23 -6.36 -5.05
CA HIS A 132 5.98 -6.57 -3.62
C HIS A 132 7.19 -6.32 -2.70
N MET A 133 8.32 -5.83 -3.24
CA MET A 133 9.45 -5.44 -2.39
C MET A 133 9.11 -4.33 -1.41
N SER A 134 8.14 -3.47 -1.73
CA SER A 134 7.64 -2.45 -0.79
C SER A 134 7.04 -3.07 0.47
N GLU A 135 6.34 -4.19 0.33
CA GLU A 135 5.78 -4.93 1.46
C GLU A 135 6.88 -5.70 2.21
N GLU A 136 7.69 -6.45 1.48
CA GLU A 136 8.73 -7.28 2.09
C GLU A 136 9.74 -6.47 2.90
N LEU A 137 10.29 -5.40 2.32
CA LEU A 137 11.36 -4.61 2.92
C LEU A 137 10.84 -3.46 3.79
N GLY A 138 9.72 -2.84 3.38
CA GLY A 138 9.18 -1.64 4.02
C GLY A 138 8.37 -1.93 5.27
N ARG A 139 7.90 -3.15 5.46
CA ARG A 139 6.96 -3.49 6.53
C ARG A 139 7.52 -3.27 7.92
N SER A 140 8.75 -3.68 8.18
CA SER A 140 9.43 -3.45 9.46
C SER A 140 9.72 -1.97 9.73
N LEU A 141 9.72 -1.14 8.69
CA LEU A 141 9.90 0.31 8.80
C LEU A 141 8.59 1.07 9.03
N GLY A 142 7.43 0.41 8.94
CA GLY A 142 6.13 1.06 8.94
C GLY A 142 5.88 1.88 7.68
N ASN A 143 6.40 1.42 6.54
CA ASN A 143 6.15 2.03 5.24
C ASN A 143 4.66 1.92 4.85
N LYS A 144 4.04 3.02 4.45
CA LYS A 144 2.63 3.02 4.00
C LYS A 144 2.43 2.26 2.68
N ASN A 145 3.48 2.10 1.88
CA ASN A 145 3.45 1.29 0.65
C ASN A 145 3.35 -0.22 0.90
N ASP A 146 3.52 -0.69 2.13
CA ASP A 146 3.46 -2.11 2.47
C ASP A 146 2.02 -2.65 2.68
N TRP A 147 1.03 -1.78 2.72
CA TRP A 147 -0.36 -2.19 2.80
C TRP A 147 -0.88 -2.58 1.41
N TYR A 148 -0.76 -3.83 1.05
CA TYR A 148 -0.73 -4.31 -0.31
C TYR A 148 -1.93 -5.17 -0.75
N CYS A 149 -2.08 -5.24 -2.07
CA CYS A 149 -2.78 -6.29 -2.78
C CYS A 149 -1.96 -6.74 -4.00
N LEU A 150 -1.68 -8.02 -4.10
CA LEU A 150 -1.08 -8.65 -5.29
C LEU A 150 -2.17 -8.86 -6.36
N CYS A 151 -2.69 -7.78 -6.89
CA CYS A 151 -3.77 -7.78 -7.87
C CYS A 151 -3.62 -6.65 -8.90
N LEU A 152 -2.44 -6.05 -9.01
CA LEU A 152 -2.15 -5.07 -10.03
C LEU A 152 -2.06 -5.76 -11.38
N ASP A 153 -2.90 -5.32 -12.29
CA ASP A 153 -2.86 -5.70 -13.69
C ASP A 153 -1.82 -4.83 -14.45
N ASN A 154 -1.83 -4.89 -15.74
CA ASN A 154 -0.85 -4.30 -16.64
C ASN A 154 -1.08 -2.84 -17.02
N TYR A 155 -2.07 -2.17 -16.43
CA TYR A 155 -2.42 -0.78 -16.76
C TYR A 155 -2.23 0.17 -15.57
N ALA A 156 -1.62 1.34 -15.84
CA ALA A 156 -1.63 2.49 -14.96
C ALA A 156 -2.87 3.36 -15.24
N LEU A 157 -3.45 3.95 -14.20
CA LEU A 157 -4.61 4.84 -14.28
C LEU A 157 -4.51 5.97 -13.25
N GLY A 158 -5.30 7.03 -13.40
CA GLY A 158 -5.30 8.15 -12.44
C GLY A 158 -3.93 8.82 -12.27
N MET A 159 -3.14 8.88 -13.34
CA MET A 159 -1.78 9.42 -13.33
C MET A 159 -1.79 10.93 -13.11
N LYS A 160 -0.89 11.40 -12.27
CA LYS A 160 -0.61 12.85 -12.10
C LYS A 160 0.32 13.31 -13.22
N ASN A 161 -0.23 13.62 -14.38
CA ASN A 161 0.51 13.86 -15.61
C ASN A 161 1.65 14.90 -15.49
N GLU A 162 1.51 15.90 -14.61
CA GLU A 162 2.53 16.93 -14.39
C GLU A 162 3.68 16.45 -13.47
N HIS A 163 3.59 15.25 -12.92
CA HIS A 163 4.59 14.75 -11.98
C HIS A 163 5.91 14.44 -12.71
N PRO A 164 7.10 14.67 -12.06
CA PRO A 164 8.41 14.41 -12.64
C PRO A 164 8.61 12.96 -13.15
N VAL A 165 7.94 11.98 -12.59
CA VAL A 165 7.97 10.60 -13.07
C VAL A 165 7.46 10.48 -14.52
N PHE A 166 6.54 11.34 -14.96
CA PHE A 166 6.05 11.37 -16.34
C PHE A 166 6.75 12.43 -17.21
N ASN A 167 7.44 13.40 -16.60
CA ASN A 167 8.10 14.53 -17.27
C ASN A 167 9.61 14.59 -16.97
N GLY A 168 10.22 13.47 -16.58
CA GLY A 168 11.64 13.39 -16.27
C GLY A 168 12.54 13.34 -17.52
N PRO A 169 13.84 13.04 -17.34
CA PRO A 169 14.81 13.04 -18.44
C PRO A 169 14.51 11.98 -19.52
N PHE A 170 13.74 10.96 -19.20
CA PHE A 170 13.32 9.94 -20.15
C PHE A 170 11.90 10.28 -20.62
N LYS A 171 11.76 10.59 -21.92
CA LYS A 171 10.46 10.97 -22.49
C LYS A 171 9.47 9.81 -22.39
N VAL A 172 8.31 10.08 -21.79
CA VAL A 172 7.20 9.14 -21.66
C VAL A 172 6.18 9.44 -22.76
N ASP A 173 5.74 8.41 -23.47
CA ASP A 173 4.55 8.48 -24.29
C ASP A 173 3.33 8.18 -23.41
N MET A 174 2.55 9.22 -23.11
CA MET A 174 1.38 9.17 -22.24
C MET A 174 0.09 8.82 -22.99
N THR A 175 0.21 8.18 -24.17
CA THR A 175 -0.97 7.74 -24.94
C THR A 175 -1.73 6.68 -24.17
N THR A 176 -2.97 6.98 -23.80
CA THR A 176 -3.87 6.09 -23.08
C THR A 176 -4.90 5.46 -24.01
N GLU A 177 -5.47 4.35 -23.63
CA GLU A 177 -6.65 3.74 -24.25
C GLU A 177 -7.81 3.67 -23.26
N MET A 178 -9.05 3.77 -23.74
CA MET A 178 -10.24 3.58 -22.91
C MET A 178 -10.41 2.10 -22.60
N ARG A 179 -10.45 1.78 -21.31
CA ARG A 179 -10.59 0.41 -20.82
C ARG A 179 -11.72 0.30 -19.81
N PRO A 180 -12.43 -0.85 -19.76
CA PRO A 180 -13.46 -1.08 -18.77
C PRO A 180 -12.93 -0.92 -17.34
N THR A 181 -13.68 -0.21 -16.51
CA THR A 181 -13.46 -0.21 -15.07
C THR A 181 -13.74 -1.60 -14.52
N ALA A 182 -12.87 -2.12 -13.63
CA ALA A 182 -13.04 -3.44 -13.07
C ALA A 182 -14.41 -3.57 -12.33
N ALA A 183 -15.17 -4.63 -12.64
CA ALA A 183 -16.50 -4.83 -12.06
C ALA A 183 -16.51 -4.80 -10.52
N PRO A 184 -15.57 -5.45 -9.80
CA PRO A 184 -15.53 -5.34 -8.34
C PRO A 184 -15.29 -3.93 -7.82
N ALA A 185 -14.53 -3.09 -8.56
CA ALA A 185 -14.33 -1.69 -8.18
C ALA A 185 -15.62 -0.88 -8.34
N LEU A 186 -16.41 -1.14 -9.39
CA LEU A 186 -17.74 -0.54 -9.56
C LEU A 186 -18.70 -0.92 -8.43
N GLU A 187 -18.71 -2.18 -8.02
CA GLU A 187 -19.52 -2.67 -6.91
C GLU A 187 -19.12 -2.01 -5.59
N VAL A 188 -17.82 -1.94 -5.28
CA VAL A 188 -17.33 -1.30 -4.05
C VAL A 188 -17.69 0.19 -4.04
N ALA A 189 -17.53 0.90 -5.14
CA ALA A 189 -17.93 2.31 -5.23
C ALA A 189 -19.43 2.50 -4.98
N GLU A 190 -20.27 1.66 -5.60
CA GLU A 190 -21.73 1.71 -5.35
C GLU A 190 -22.07 1.45 -3.88
N MET A 191 -21.38 0.50 -3.22
CA MET A 191 -21.52 0.24 -1.78
C MET A 191 -21.19 1.48 -0.94
N MET A 192 -20.20 2.25 -1.37
CA MET A 192 -19.78 3.49 -0.68
C MET A 192 -20.64 4.71 -1.04
N GLY A 193 -21.64 4.55 -1.93
CA GLY A 193 -22.49 5.65 -2.39
C GLY A 193 -21.83 6.51 -3.47
N GLU A 194 -20.78 5.99 -4.11
CA GLU A 194 -20.07 6.64 -5.20
C GLU A 194 -20.47 6.07 -6.55
N SER A 195 -20.29 6.85 -7.60
CA SER A 195 -20.50 6.40 -8.98
C SER A 195 -19.20 6.55 -9.76
N LEU A 196 -18.75 5.45 -10.36
CA LEU A 196 -17.58 5.43 -11.21
C LEU A 196 -17.94 5.36 -12.69
N PRO A 197 -17.12 5.91 -13.59
CA PRO A 197 -17.29 5.70 -15.02
C PRO A 197 -17.10 4.21 -15.36
N LYS A 198 -17.89 3.71 -16.31
CA LYS A 198 -17.78 2.32 -16.79
C LYS A 198 -16.48 2.04 -17.52
N GLU A 199 -15.87 3.08 -18.09
CA GLU A 199 -14.58 3.04 -18.79
C GLU A 199 -13.75 4.25 -18.39
N MET A 200 -12.44 4.09 -18.37
CA MET A 200 -11.52 5.17 -18.05
C MET A 200 -10.23 5.06 -18.87
N PRO A 201 -9.52 6.19 -19.08
CA PRO A 201 -8.27 6.19 -19.81
C PRO A 201 -7.19 5.48 -18.98
N MET A 202 -6.52 4.50 -19.58
CA MET A 202 -5.47 3.72 -18.93
C MET A 202 -4.24 3.64 -19.82
N LEU A 203 -3.05 3.65 -19.21
CA LEU A 203 -1.77 3.54 -19.90
C LEU A 203 -1.23 2.12 -19.77
N LEU A 204 -0.96 1.47 -20.90
CA LEU A 204 -0.39 0.12 -20.92
C LEU A 204 1.06 0.14 -20.45
N MET A 205 1.36 -0.57 -19.37
CA MET A 205 2.70 -0.70 -18.79
C MET A 205 3.46 -1.91 -19.32
N HIS A 206 2.77 -3.02 -19.54
CA HIS A 206 3.31 -4.24 -20.18
C HIS A 206 2.18 -5.05 -20.83
N PRO A 207 2.46 -5.89 -21.84
CA PRO A 207 1.47 -6.79 -22.40
C PRO A 207 0.91 -7.76 -21.37
N ASN A 208 -0.26 -8.31 -21.63
CA ASN A 208 -0.83 -9.41 -20.84
C ASN A 208 0.14 -10.60 -20.79
N TRP A 209 0.12 -11.32 -19.68
CA TRP A 209 0.82 -12.58 -19.57
C TRP A 209 0.15 -13.63 -20.43
N THR A 210 0.96 -14.45 -21.11
CA THR A 210 0.46 -15.59 -21.90
C THR A 210 0.10 -16.75 -20.98
N GLU A 211 -0.66 -17.72 -21.49
CA GLU A 211 -0.96 -18.94 -20.73
C GLU A 211 0.32 -19.73 -20.41
N GLU A 212 1.29 -19.76 -21.33
CA GLU A 212 2.57 -20.41 -21.14
C GLU A 212 3.39 -19.74 -20.04
N GLU A 213 3.44 -18.40 -20.02
CA GLU A 213 4.13 -17.64 -18.95
C GLU A 213 3.48 -17.85 -17.60
N ASN A 214 2.16 -17.91 -17.53
CA ASN A 214 1.41 -18.23 -16.32
C ASN A 214 1.70 -19.67 -15.85
N ALA A 215 1.69 -20.63 -16.76
CA ALA A 215 1.94 -22.02 -16.44
C ALA A 215 3.39 -22.28 -16.02
N SER A 216 4.36 -21.58 -16.61
CA SER A 216 5.78 -21.71 -16.27
C SER A 216 6.19 -21.01 -14.97
N GLY A 217 5.28 -20.22 -14.36
CA GLY A 217 5.59 -19.39 -13.21
C GLY A 217 6.47 -18.18 -13.51
N ASN A 218 6.65 -17.82 -14.78
CA ASN A 218 7.40 -16.62 -15.20
C ASN A 218 6.55 -15.35 -15.11
N CYS A 219 5.25 -15.48 -14.89
CA CYS A 219 4.35 -14.38 -14.61
C CYS A 219 4.73 -13.70 -13.29
N ARG A 220 4.88 -12.39 -13.33
CA ARG A 220 5.13 -11.55 -12.16
C ARG A 220 3.95 -10.65 -11.91
N ILE A 221 3.16 -10.99 -10.90
CA ILE A 221 2.00 -10.18 -10.51
C ILE A 221 2.50 -8.91 -9.83
N GLY A 222 1.98 -7.78 -10.26
CA GLY A 222 2.29 -6.49 -9.66
C GLY A 222 1.55 -6.28 -8.34
N MET A 223 1.99 -5.29 -7.58
CA MET A 223 1.44 -4.93 -6.28
C MET A 223 0.88 -3.52 -6.29
N VAL A 224 -0.29 -3.33 -5.69
CA VAL A 224 -0.83 -2.02 -5.33
C VAL A 224 -0.84 -1.84 -3.81
N SER A 225 -0.59 -0.61 -3.37
CA SER A 225 -0.82 -0.22 -1.99
C SER A 225 -2.25 0.30 -1.81
N ARG A 226 -2.82 0.13 -0.62
CA ARG A 226 -4.15 0.65 -0.32
C ARG A 226 -4.08 2.15 -0.03
N PRO A 227 -5.09 2.95 -0.44
CA PRO A 227 -5.08 4.40 -0.29
C PRO A 227 -5.35 4.86 1.15
N GLY A 228 -6.07 4.08 1.96
CA GLY A 228 -6.52 4.48 3.29
C GLY A 228 -5.38 4.94 4.19
N GLY A 229 -5.43 6.19 4.63
CA GLY A 229 -4.38 6.84 5.43
C GLY A 229 -3.06 7.06 4.69
N TYR A 230 -2.99 6.81 3.40
CA TYR A 230 -1.75 6.97 2.62
C TYR A 230 -1.27 8.43 2.60
N LEU A 231 -2.18 9.37 2.32
CA LEU A 231 -1.88 10.80 2.15
C LEU A 231 -1.94 11.63 3.44
N ASP A 232 -2.05 11.01 4.61
CA ASP A 232 -2.17 11.73 5.88
C ASP A 232 -0.81 12.16 6.48
N SER A 233 0.25 12.15 5.66
CA SER A 233 1.60 12.54 6.03
C SER A 233 2.23 13.39 4.92
N PRO A 234 3.01 14.45 5.27
CA PRO A 234 3.62 15.35 4.29
C PRO A 234 4.73 14.70 3.46
N ASP A 235 5.23 13.54 3.85
CA ASP A 235 6.27 12.79 3.16
C ASP A 235 5.72 11.70 2.23
N THR A 236 4.41 11.66 2.01
CA THR A 236 3.77 10.69 1.12
C THR A 236 3.18 11.33 -0.13
N GLU A 237 3.16 10.58 -1.21
CA GLU A 237 2.52 10.98 -2.45
C GLU A 237 2.04 9.80 -3.28
N VAL A 238 0.82 9.91 -3.80
CA VAL A 238 0.29 9.03 -4.85
C VAL A 238 0.66 9.65 -6.18
N ILE A 239 1.33 8.90 -7.05
CA ILE A 239 1.79 9.34 -8.37
C ILE A 239 0.89 8.76 -9.45
N SER A 240 0.57 7.48 -9.33
CA SER A 240 -0.35 6.77 -10.22
C SER A 240 -1.10 5.68 -9.49
N GLY A 241 -2.34 5.52 -9.80
CA GLY A 241 -3.08 4.31 -9.54
C GLY A 241 -2.71 3.20 -10.54
N GLY A 242 -3.31 2.03 -10.33
CA GLY A 242 -3.18 0.91 -11.24
C GLY A 242 -4.46 0.10 -11.32
N LEU A 243 -4.72 -0.51 -12.48
CA LEU A 243 -5.88 -1.36 -12.64
C LEU A 243 -5.78 -2.55 -11.69
N CYS A 244 -6.69 -2.63 -10.76
CA CYS A 244 -6.88 -3.77 -9.88
C CYS A 244 -8.37 -4.06 -9.70
N GLY A 245 -8.71 -5.31 -9.38
CA GLY A 245 -10.10 -5.73 -9.24
C GLY A 245 -10.84 -5.19 -8.01
N LYS A 246 -10.17 -4.42 -7.13
CA LYS A 246 -10.75 -4.06 -5.82
C LYS A 246 -11.00 -2.57 -5.64
N SER A 247 -10.24 -1.71 -6.30
CA SER A 247 -10.28 -0.27 -6.09
C SER A 247 -9.67 0.46 -7.27
N ILE A 248 -10.17 1.66 -7.60
CA ILE A 248 -9.61 2.52 -8.63
C ILE A 248 -8.58 3.52 -8.08
N ASP A 249 -8.55 3.70 -6.77
CA ASP A 249 -7.66 4.62 -6.07
C ASP A 249 -6.44 3.92 -5.44
N ALA A 250 -6.30 2.61 -5.70
CA ALA A 250 -5.14 1.85 -5.27
C ALA A 250 -3.84 2.42 -5.87
N VAL A 251 -2.79 2.50 -5.05
CA VAL A 251 -1.52 3.11 -5.43
C VAL A 251 -0.63 2.08 -6.14
N ALA A 252 -0.37 2.28 -7.43
CA ALA A 252 0.59 1.48 -8.20
C ALA A 252 1.97 2.11 -8.26
N ILE A 253 2.04 3.44 -8.24
CA ILE A 253 3.30 4.20 -8.14
C ILE A 253 3.11 5.28 -7.08
N GLY A 254 3.96 5.27 -6.07
CA GLY A 254 3.88 6.21 -4.96
C GLY A 254 5.15 6.25 -4.13
N ARG A 255 5.24 7.21 -3.22
CA ARG A 255 6.40 7.41 -2.36
C ARG A 255 5.98 7.60 -0.91
N HIS A 256 6.80 7.12 -0.01
CA HIS A 256 6.75 7.44 1.42
C HIS A 256 8.18 7.70 1.90
N GLY A 257 8.48 8.96 2.24
CA GLY A 257 9.83 9.40 2.59
C GLY A 257 10.86 9.06 1.50
N ASN A 258 11.88 8.32 1.87
CA ASN A 258 12.93 7.81 1.00
C ASN A 258 12.57 6.51 0.24
N LEU A 259 11.40 5.94 0.50
CA LEU A 259 10.97 4.67 -0.09
C LEU A 259 9.96 4.91 -1.21
N PHE A 260 10.33 4.49 -2.41
CA PHE A 260 9.53 4.62 -3.62
C PHE A 260 8.96 3.27 -4.04
N HIS A 261 7.65 3.20 -4.21
CA HIS A 261 6.94 2.02 -4.70
C HIS A 261 6.74 2.10 -6.22
N PHE A 262 7.24 1.10 -6.94
CA PHE A 262 6.93 0.86 -8.34
C PHE A 262 6.24 -0.50 -8.46
N GLY A 263 4.92 -0.51 -8.48
CA GLY A 263 4.10 -1.72 -8.33
C GLY A 263 4.17 -2.69 -9.50
N PHE A 264 4.49 -2.22 -10.73
CA PHE A 264 4.57 -3.07 -11.91
C PHE A 264 5.81 -3.95 -11.88
N ALA A 265 5.63 -5.26 -11.79
CA ALA A 265 6.71 -6.22 -11.56
C ALA A 265 7.28 -6.84 -12.85
N ALA A 266 6.85 -6.38 -14.03
CA ALA A 266 7.34 -6.92 -15.30
C ALA A 266 8.85 -6.71 -15.50
N ASP A 267 9.48 -7.64 -16.20
CA ASP A 267 10.86 -7.51 -16.66
C ASP A 267 11.02 -6.27 -17.57
N PRO A 268 12.14 -5.52 -17.51
CA PRO A 268 12.37 -4.37 -18.39
C PRO A 268 12.24 -4.67 -19.89
N GLU A 269 12.59 -5.88 -20.34
CA GLU A 269 12.40 -6.28 -21.75
C GLU A 269 10.90 -6.42 -22.10
N ARG A 270 10.06 -6.67 -21.09
CA ARG A 270 8.60 -6.79 -21.24
C ARG A 270 7.84 -5.48 -21.07
N LEU A 271 8.37 -4.53 -20.33
CA LEU A 271 7.75 -3.22 -20.21
C LEU A 271 7.59 -2.54 -21.57
N THR A 272 6.49 -1.83 -21.76
CA THR A 272 6.32 -0.94 -22.92
C THR A 272 7.40 0.15 -22.93
N PRO A 273 7.62 0.86 -24.05
CA PRO A 273 8.49 2.03 -24.05
C PRO A 273 8.12 3.05 -22.96
N ALA A 274 6.82 3.30 -22.76
CA ALA A 274 6.31 4.17 -21.71
C ALA A 274 6.63 3.61 -20.32
N GLY A 275 6.34 2.33 -20.06
CA GLY A 275 6.65 1.68 -18.78
C GLY A 275 8.14 1.72 -18.43
N ARG A 276 9.02 1.51 -19.43
CA ARG A 276 10.49 1.66 -19.24
C ARG A 276 10.89 3.09 -18.87
N ALA A 277 10.35 4.07 -19.58
CA ALA A 277 10.66 5.48 -19.30
C ALA A 277 10.16 5.90 -17.92
N ILE A 278 8.96 5.48 -17.52
CA ILE A 278 8.39 5.73 -16.19
C ILE A 278 9.27 5.11 -15.10
N LEU A 279 9.72 3.86 -15.26
CA LEU A 279 10.63 3.21 -14.30
C LEU A 279 11.94 3.97 -14.16
N LEU A 280 12.56 4.39 -15.26
CA LEU A 280 13.80 5.17 -15.23
C LEU A 280 13.60 6.54 -14.55
N ASN A 281 12.51 7.23 -14.87
CA ASN A 281 12.17 8.50 -14.22
C ASN A 281 11.86 8.32 -12.73
N SER A 282 11.23 7.20 -12.36
CA SER A 282 11.01 6.84 -10.95
C SER A 282 12.32 6.70 -10.17
N ILE A 283 13.34 6.08 -10.79
CA ILE A 283 14.67 5.94 -10.20
C ILE A 283 15.34 7.31 -10.03
N VAL A 284 15.25 8.18 -11.06
CA VAL A 284 15.79 9.54 -10.98
C VAL A 284 15.09 10.33 -9.89
N TYR A 285 13.76 10.32 -9.88
CA TYR A 285 12.96 11.06 -8.90
C TYR A 285 13.21 10.56 -7.47
N ALA A 286 13.25 9.24 -7.27
CA ALA A 286 13.51 8.68 -5.95
C ALA A 286 14.86 9.11 -5.36
N SER A 287 15.89 9.31 -6.20
CA SER A 287 17.22 9.73 -5.73
C SER A 287 17.25 11.11 -5.05
N GLU A 288 16.24 11.96 -5.30
CA GLU A 288 16.11 13.27 -4.67
C GLU A 288 15.78 13.19 -3.16
N PHE A 289 15.34 12.02 -2.70
CA PHE A 289 14.94 11.77 -1.31
C PHE A 289 15.99 11.00 -0.50
N ASN A 290 17.22 10.90 -1.02
CA ASN A 290 18.32 10.29 -0.29
C ASN A 290 18.65 11.10 0.98
N GLY A 291 18.79 10.44 2.11
CA GLY A 291 18.96 11.04 3.44
C GLY A 291 17.66 11.39 4.15
N GLN A 292 16.49 11.15 3.55
CA GLN A 292 15.20 11.33 4.22
C GLN A 292 14.80 10.07 4.98
N LYS A 293 13.96 10.25 5.99
CA LYS A 293 13.35 9.17 6.77
C LYS A 293 11.84 9.29 6.74
N LEU A 294 11.15 8.19 7.01
CA LEU A 294 9.71 8.19 7.17
C LEU A 294 9.31 9.03 8.37
N ILE A 295 8.43 10.01 8.17
CA ILE A 295 7.95 10.91 9.24
C ILE A 295 6.83 10.22 10.01
N ALA A 296 5.78 9.80 9.31
CA ALA A 296 4.63 9.13 9.91
C ALA A 296 4.63 7.65 9.53
N ARG A 297 5.28 6.85 10.36
CA ARG A 297 5.29 5.39 10.18
C ARG A 297 3.91 4.83 10.43
N LYS A 298 3.48 3.89 9.62
CA LYS A 298 2.24 3.16 9.85
C LYS A 298 2.33 2.36 11.15
N MET A 299 1.34 2.56 12.02
CA MET A 299 1.24 1.84 13.27
C MET A 299 0.50 0.52 13.07
N ASN A 300 1.16 -0.57 12.91
CA ASN A 300 0.62 -1.89 12.59
C ASN A 300 0.12 -2.03 11.12
N GLU A 301 -0.02 -3.28 10.70
CA GLU A 301 -0.38 -3.67 9.35
C GLU A 301 -1.81 -3.30 8.93
N GLY A 302 -2.67 -2.99 9.86
CA GLY A 302 -4.10 -2.85 9.59
C GLY A 302 -4.82 -1.88 10.50
N ILE A 303 -4.16 -0.76 10.89
CA ILE A 303 -4.88 0.26 11.66
C ILE A 303 -6.07 0.78 10.84
N VAL A 304 -7.23 0.77 11.46
CA VAL A 304 -8.44 1.29 10.84
C VAL A 304 -8.38 2.81 10.78
N THR A 305 -8.60 3.38 9.59
CA THR A 305 -8.74 4.81 9.36
C THR A 305 -10.19 5.18 9.11
N ARG A 306 -10.54 6.47 9.20
CA ARG A 306 -11.91 6.96 8.95
C ARG A 306 -12.38 6.77 7.50
N ASP A 307 -11.45 6.54 6.57
CA ASP A 307 -11.77 6.16 5.19
C ASP A 307 -12.62 4.88 5.10
N HIS A 308 -12.61 4.05 6.15
CA HIS A 308 -13.44 2.85 6.23
C HIS A 308 -14.90 3.12 6.69
N LEU A 309 -15.21 4.34 7.17
CA LEU A 309 -16.54 4.64 7.68
C LEU A 309 -17.67 4.50 6.64
N PRO A 310 -17.51 4.89 5.37
CA PRO A 310 -18.52 4.64 4.36
C PRO A 310 -18.88 3.15 4.24
N MET A 311 -17.86 2.29 4.18
CA MET A 311 -18.05 0.83 4.15
C MET A 311 -18.67 0.31 5.46
N THR A 312 -18.27 0.88 6.61
CA THR A 312 -18.86 0.51 7.92
C THR A 312 -20.34 0.87 8.00
N LYS A 313 -20.72 2.05 7.51
CA LYS A 313 -22.13 2.46 7.42
C LYS A 313 -22.92 1.55 6.46
N TRP A 314 -22.39 1.33 5.25
CA TRP A 314 -23.00 0.39 4.31
C TRP A 314 -23.20 -0.99 4.93
N ALA A 315 -22.23 -1.49 5.64
CA ALA A 315 -22.30 -2.79 6.31
C ALA A 315 -23.38 -2.89 7.41
N CYS A 316 -24.04 -1.78 7.77
CA CYS A 316 -25.19 -1.76 8.68
C CYS A 316 -26.53 -1.66 7.93
N THR A 317 -26.58 -1.93 6.63
CA THR A 317 -27.79 -1.86 5.79
C THR A 317 -28.35 -3.24 5.45
N ARG A 318 -29.64 -3.29 5.07
CA ARG A 318 -30.28 -4.50 4.51
C ARG A 318 -29.59 -4.95 3.23
N LYS A 319 -29.19 -3.99 2.38
CA LYS A 319 -28.45 -4.27 1.14
C LYS A 319 -27.17 -5.06 1.41
N ALA A 320 -26.43 -4.71 2.47
CA ALA A 320 -25.23 -5.45 2.89
C ALA A 320 -25.56 -6.88 3.37
N ASN A 321 -26.63 -7.05 4.14
CA ASN A 321 -27.08 -8.38 4.56
C ASN A 321 -27.46 -9.27 3.36
N ASP A 322 -28.19 -8.73 2.41
CA ASP A 322 -28.60 -9.45 1.20
C ASP A 322 -27.39 -9.83 0.36
N TYR A 323 -26.46 -8.88 0.14
CA TYR A 323 -25.20 -9.13 -0.57
C TYR A 323 -24.37 -10.26 0.07
N ILE A 324 -24.22 -10.24 1.39
CA ILE A 324 -23.46 -11.26 2.11
C ILE A 324 -24.15 -12.63 2.03
N ASN A 325 -25.48 -12.66 2.16
CA ASN A 325 -26.26 -13.89 2.01
C ASN A 325 -26.10 -14.49 0.61
N GLU A 326 -26.16 -13.68 -0.44
CA GLU A 326 -25.98 -14.09 -1.82
C GLU A 326 -24.54 -14.53 -2.12
N THR A 327 -23.56 -13.76 -1.65
CA THR A 327 -22.14 -14.11 -1.80
C THR A 327 -21.82 -15.46 -1.15
N ASN A 328 -22.30 -15.71 0.06
CA ASN A 328 -22.11 -16.97 0.75
C ASN A 328 -22.76 -18.13 -0.01
N LEU A 329 -23.93 -17.94 -0.58
CA LEU A 329 -24.63 -18.95 -1.37
C LEU A 329 -23.87 -19.26 -2.68
N THR A 330 -23.46 -18.21 -3.40
CA THR A 330 -22.69 -18.35 -4.65
C THR A 330 -21.34 -19.04 -4.40
N PHE A 331 -20.64 -18.64 -3.34
CA PHE A 331 -19.38 -19.27 -2.96
C PHE A 331 -19.57 -20.76 -2.63
N ARG A 332 -20.65 -21.09 -1.91
CA ARG A 332 -20.98 -22.49 -1.64
C ARG A 332 -21.28 -23.28 -2.92
N GLN A 333 -22.07 -22.74 -3.82
CA GLN A 333 -22.36 -23.38 -5.12
C GLN A 333 -21.10 -23.61 -5.94
N MET A 334 -20.16 -22.67 -5.90
CA MET A 334 -18.85 -22.84 -6.56
C MET A 334 -18.07 -24.01 -5.95
N ILE A 335 -17.99 -24.08 -4.61
CA ILE A 335 -17.32 -25.21 -3.91
C ILE A 335 -17.97 -26.55 -4.25
N ASP A 336 -19.30 -26.63 -4.19
CA ASP A 336 -20.04 -27.86 -4.49
C ASP A 336 -19.82 -28.29 -5.96
N SER A 337 -19.74 -27.33 -6.90
CA SER A 337 -19.44 -27.61 -8.32
C SER A 337 -18.02 -28.14 -8.50
N VAL A 338 -17.01 -27.52 -7.89
CA VAL A 338 -15.62 -27.98 -7.97
C VAL A 338 -15.48 -29.36 -7.34
N HIS A 339 -16.10 -29.60 -6.21
CA HIS A 339 -16.11 -30.92 -5.57
C HIS A 339 -16.75 -32.00 -6.46
N ALA A 340 -17.89 -31.69 -7.10
CA ALA A 340 -18.55 -32.63 -8.01
C ALA A 340 -17.65 -32.97 -9.22
N VAL A 341 -16.98 -31.99 -9.82
CA VAL A 341 -16.03 -32.23 -10.91
C VAL A 341 -14.84 -33.06 -10.44
N ALA A 342 -14.30 -32.80 -9.26
CA ALA A 342 -13.19 -33.59 -8.70
C ALA A 342 -13.57 -35.02 -8.45
N VAL A 343 -14.77 -35.27 -7.91
CA VAL A 343 -15.31 -36.63 -7.72
C VAL A 343 -15.48 -37.37 -9.06
N GLU A 344 -16.03 -36.72 -10.07
CA GLU A 344 -16.21 -37.29 -11.41
C GLU A 344 -14.86 -37.68 -12.05
N LYS A 345 -13.88 -36.77 -12.04
CA LYS A 345 -12.52 -37.05 -12.54
C LYS A 345 -11.86 -38.22 -11.82
N LYS A 346 -11.94 -38.23 -10.46
CA LYS A 346 -11.40 -39.33 -9.66
C LYS A 346 -12.02 -40.65 -10.06
N ASN A 347 -13.34 -40.71 -10.26
CA ASN A 347 -14.05 -41.92 -10.67
C ASN A 347 -13.66 -42.42 -12.07
N LYS A 348 -13.27 -41.50 -12.95
CA LYS A 348 -12.76 -41.81 -14.29
C LYS A 348 -11.27 -42.12 -14.33
N GLY A 349 -10.55 -41.98 -13.22
CA GLY A 349 -9.08 -42.14 -13.16
C GLY A 349 -8.31 -41.00 -13.84
N GLU A 350 -8.94 -39.85 -14.01
CA GLU A 350 -8.34 -38.66 -14.58
C GLU A 350 -7.49 -37.92 -13.53
N GLU A 351 -6.45 -37.21 -13.96
CA GLU A 351 -5.58 -36.39 -13.09
C GLU A 351 -6.36 -35.22 -12.52
N LEU A 352 -6.24 -34.98 -11.22
CA LEU A 352 -6.82 -33.86 -10.53
C LEU A 352 -5.82 -32.71 -10.49
N SER A 353 -6.28 -31.50 -10.77
CA SER A 353 -5.53 -30.30 -10.41
C SER A 353 -5.38 -30.23 -8.88
N ARG A 354 -4.37 -29.49 -8.42
CA ARG A 354 -4.19 -29.28 -6.96
C ARG A 354 -5.42 -28.65 -6.31
N PHE A 355 -6.07 -27.73 -7.00
CA PHE A 355 -7.29 -27.08 -6.53
C PHE A 355 -8.41 -28.11 -6.35
N GLU A 356 -8.66 -28.95 -7.35
CA GLU A 356 -9.65 -30.03 -7.27
C GLU A 356 -9.33 -31.03 -6.16
N ALA A 357 -8.07 -31.41 -5.98
CA ALA A 357 -7.65 -32.32 -4.90
C ALA A 357 -7.96 -31.73 -3.51
N ILE A 358 -7.68 -30.44 -3.28
CA ILE A 358 -8.00 -29.77 -2.01
C ILE A 358 -9.51 -29.83 -1.73
N TYR A 359 -10.33 -29.52 -2.72
CA TYR A 359 -11.80 -29.52 -2.54
C TYR A 359 -12.38 -30.93 -2.40
N LEU A 360 -11.76 -31.93 -3.01
CA LEU A 360 -12.16 -33.34 -2.85
C LEU A 360 -11.99 -33.83 -1.41
N ASP A 361 -10.90 -33.38 -0.76
CA ASP A 361 -10.57 -33.82 0.61
C ASP A 361 -11.21 -32.91 1.69
N MET A 362 -11.89 -31.85 1.30
CA MET A 362 -12.57 -30.99 2.25
C MET A 362 -13.77 -31.71 2.89
N PRO A 363 -13.95 -31.58 4.21
CA PRO A 363 -15.14 -32.11 4.86
C PRO A 363 -16.40 -31.42 4.31
N GLN A 364 -17.47 -32.18 4.21
CA GLN A 364 -18.75 -31.63 3.75
C GLN A 364 -19.20 -30.50 4.67
N MET A 365 -19.28 -29.28 4.11
CA MET A 365 -19.70 -28.10 4.87
C MET A 365 -21.22 -28.12 5.09
N PRO A 366 -21.69 -27.61 6.24
CA PRO A 366 -23.13 -27.48 6.50
C PRO A 366 -23.81 -26.58 5.45
N PRO A 367 -25.12 -26.76 5.22
CA PRO A 367 -25.88 -25.89 4.31
C PRO A 367 -25.74 -24.39 4.70
N VAL A 368 -25.65 -23.52 3.70
CA VAL A 368 -25.70 -22.08 3.94
C VAL A 368 -27.10 -21.69 4.37
N VAL A 369 -27.20 -21.12 5.58
CA VAL A 369 -28.45 -20.57 6.09
C VAL A 369 -28.43 -19.06 5.90
N LYS A 370 -29.39 -18.51 5.15
CA LYS A 370 -29.57 -17.06 5.02
C LYS A 370 -29.89 -16.45 6.37
N LYS A 371 -29.14 -15.44 6.76
CA LYS A 371 -29.39 -14.69 7.99
C LYS A 371 -30.44 -13.62 7.76
N SER A 372 -31.37 -13.47 8.69
CA SER A 372 -32.23 -12.28 8.73
C SER A 372 -31.39 -11.04 9.05
N PHE A 373 -31.87 -9.88 8.66
CA PHE A 373 -31.16 -8.62 8.91
C PHE A 373 -30.87 -8.38 10.39
N GLY A 374 -31.82 -8.71 11.26
CA GLY A 374 -31.62 -8.59 12.72
C GLY A 374 -30.53 -9.54 13.24
N GLN A 375 -30.50 -10.80 12.77
CA GLN A 375 -29.42 -11.74 13.13
C GLN A 375 -28.04 -11.23 12.64
N TYR A 376 -27.98 -10.77 11.41
CA TYR A 376 -26.75 -10.24 10.83
C TYR A 376 -26.20 -9.05 11.64
N LEU A 377 -27.03 -8.04 11.97
CA LEU A 377 -26.62 -6.88 12.76
C LEU A 377 -26.23 -7.26 14.19
N LYS A 378 -26.95 -8.18 14.82
CA LYS A 378 -26.67 -8.66 16.18
C LYS A 378 -25.31 -9.36 16.26
N GLU A 379 -24.94 -10.15 15.25
CA GLU A 379 -23.64 -10.81 15.17
C GLU A 379 -22.51 -9.82 14.87
N ARG A 380 -22.76 -8.86 13.99
CA ARG A 380 -21.76 -7.90 13.54
C ARG A 380 -21.46 -6.84 14.59
N ASN A 381 -22.48 -6.28 15.23
CA ASN A 381 -22.34 -5.20 16.19
C ASN A 381 -23.39 -5.33 17.32
N PRO A 382 -23.18 -6.30 18.24
CA PRO A 382 -24.17 -6.61 19.26
C PRO A 382 -24.55 -5.41 20.13
N LYS A 383 -23.57 -4.55 20.48
CA LYS A 383 -23.82 -3.37 21.35
C LYS A 383 -24.71 -2.33 20.67
N LEU A 384 -24.45 -2.01 19.41
CA LEU A 384 -25.27 -1.06 18.68
C LEU A 384 -26.64 -1.66 18.32
N TYR A 385 -26.71 -2.97 18.11
CA TYR A 385 -27.97 -3.67 17.89
C TYR A 385 -28.92 -3.58 19.09
N GLU A 386 -28.41 -3.65 20.31
CA GLU A 386 -29.23 -3.45 21.53
C GLU A 386 -29.84 -2.06 21.60
N VAL A 387 -29.20 -1.05 21.02
CA VAL A 387 -29.66 0.35 21.03
C VAL A 387 -30.58 0.66 19.82
N PHE A 388 -30.19 0.21 18.62
CA PHE A 388 -30.83 0.64 17.36
C PHE A 388 -31.65 -0.46 16.68
N GLY A 389 -31.51 -1.73 17.12
CA GLY A 389 -32.20 -2.85 16.48
C GLY A 389 -31.89 -2.94 15.00
N THR A 390 -32.89 -2.79 14.13
CA THR A 390 -32.76 -2.84 12.67
C THR A 390 -32.96 -1.48 11.98
N ASP A 391 -32.77 -0.38 12.70
CA ASP A 391 -32.91 0.99 12.17
C ASP A 391 -31.60 1.42 11.48
N GLU A 392 -31.55 1.28 10.16
CA GLU A 392 -30.38 1.63 9.33
C GLU A 392 -29.98 3.11 9.45
N ALA A 393 -30.96 4.02 9.56
CA ALA A 393 -30.70 5.44 9.68
C ALA A 393 -29.97 5.76 11.00
N ALA A 394 -30.41 5.12 12.09
CA ALA A 394 -29.79 5.31 13.41
C ALA A 394 -28.30 4.87 13.42
N TYR A 395 -27.93 3.80 12.71
CA TYR A 395 -26.51 3.43 12.56
C TYR A 395 -25.72 4.46 11.75
N ALA A 396 -26.27 4.93 10.63
CA ALA A 396 -25.64 5.94 9.81
C ALA A 396 -25.39 7.24 10.59
N ASP A 397 -26.42 7.74 11.28
CA ASP A 397 -26.34 8.94 12.14
C ASP A 397 -25.31 8.78 13.27
N TYR A 398 -25.28 7.59 13.89
CA TYR A 398 -24.33 7.28 14.95
C TYR A 398 -22.88 7.42 14.46
N TYR A 399 -22.54 6.78 13.34
CA TYR A 399 -21.18 6.85 12.80
C TYR A 399 -20.84 8.26 12.32
N GLU A 400 -21.75 8.96 11.66
CA GLU A 400 -21.53 10.32 11.17
C GLU A 400 -21.28 11.31 12.30
N LYS A 401 -22.14 11.29 13.31
CA LYS A 401 -22.04 12.16 14.49
C LYS A 401 -20.78 11.92 15.31
N ASN A 402 -20.34 10.68 15.40
CA ASN A 402 -19.22 10.30 16.28
C ASN A 402 -17.88 10.18 15.56
N ALA A 403 -17.86 10.12 14.23
CA ALA A 403 -16.63 10.02 13.44
C ALA A 403 -15.51 10.97 13.88
N PRO A 404 -15.77 12.26 14.18
CA PRO A 404 -14.72 13.20 14.60
C PRO A 404 -14.02 12.83 15.92
N TYR A 405 -14.67 12.01 16.75
CA TYR A 405 -14.20 11.60 18.07
C TYR A 405 -13.75 10.14 18.13
N MET A 406 -13.79 9.45 17.01
CA MET A 406 -13.38 8.05 16.94
C MET A 406 -11.88 7.91 16.76
N ARG A 407 -11.35 6.86 17.35
CA ARG A 407 -9.99 6.38 17.21
C ARG A 407 -10.00 4.84 17.16
N PRO A 408 -8.90 4.19 16.74
CA PRO A 408 -8.84 2.74 16.77
C PRO A 408 -8.90 2.20 18.22
N ASP A 409 -9.47 1.01 18.34
CA ASP A 409 -9.37 0.22 19.56
C ASP A 409 -7.90 -0.21 19.83
N LEU A 410 -7.64 -0.87 20.95
CA LEU A 410 -6.31 -1.31 21.32
C LEU A 410 -5.66 -2.28 20.31
N ARG A 411 -6.47 -2.97 19.53
CA ARG A 411 -6.00 -3.91 18.49
C ARG A 411 -5.78 -3.21 17.13
N GLY A 412 -6.32 -1.99 16.96
CA GLY A 412 -6.22 -1.21 15.75
C GLY A 412 -7.25 -1.54 14.66
N TYR A 413 -8.23 -2.41 14.95
CA TYR A 413 -9.14 -2.93 13.92
C TYR A 413 -10.53 -2.28 13.91
N GLU A 414 -10.96 -1.68 15.01
CA GLU A 414 -12.29 -1.09 15.13
C GLU A 414 -12.20 0.37 15.56
N LEU A 415 -13.03 1.22 14.95
CA LEU A 415 -13.19 2.60 15.40
C LEU A 415 -14.10 2.64 16.63
N VAL A 416 -13.57 3.17 17.71
CA VAL A 416 -14.28 3.38 18.97
C VAL A 416 -14.28 4.86 19.35
N ILE A 417 -15.34 5.31 20.00
CA ILE A 417 -15.43 6.69 20.49
C ILE A 417 -14.39 6.89 21.61
N ASP A 418 -13.67 8.00 21.54
CA ASP A 418 -12.86 8.52 22.65
C ASP A 418 -13.74 9.41 23.52
N PRO A 419 -14.15 8.96 24.71
CA PRO A 419 -15.15 9.66 25.52
C PRO A 419 -14.63 11.01 26.03
N GLU A 420 -13.34 11.13 26.35
CA GLU A 420 -12.74 12.37 26.83
C GLU A 420 -12.74 13.43 25.71
N VAL A 421 -12.45 13.01 24.48
CA VAL A 421 -12.45 13.91 23.31
C VAL A 421 -13.88 14.28 22.93
N GLN A 422 -14.80 13.33 22.94
CA GLN A 422 -16.21 13.58 22.66
C GLN A 422 -16.82 14.58 23.64
N ALA A 423 -16.49 14.47 24.94
CA ALA A 423 -16.97 15.38 25.99
C ALA A 423 -16.52 16.85 25.74
N LEU A 424 -15.39 17.05 25.05
CA LEU A 424 -14.91 18.38 24.70
C LEU A 424 -15.58 18.92 23.42
N GLY A 425 -16.18 18.08 22.61
CA GLY A 425 -16.80 18.48 21.34
C GLY A 425 -15.81 18.98 20.29
N ILE A 426 -14.52 18.69 20.45
CA ILE A 426 -13.44 19.08 19.53
C ILE A 426 -12.94 17.81 18.83
N PRO A 427 -12.94 17.76 17.48
CA PRO A 427 -12.41 16.61 16.74
C PRO A 427 -10.96 16.30 17.10
N ASN A 428 -10.59 15.02 17.13
CA ASN A 428 -9.23 14.62 17.49
C ASN A 428 -8.15 15.03 16.46
N ASN A 429 -8.56 15.31 15.23
CA ASN A 429 -7.71 15.86 14.16
C ASN A 429 -7.77 17.41 14.08
N ASP A 430 -8.38 18.07 15.03
CA ASP A 430 -8.34 19.52 15.17
C ASP A 430 -7.30 19.89 16.24
N ILE A 431 -6.28 20.67 15.85
CA ILE A 431 -5.17 21.03 16.75
C ILE A 431 -5.63 21.78 18.00
N ARG A 432 -6.82 22.40 17.97
CA ARG A 432 -7.44 23.04 19.15
C ARG A 432 -7.71 22.05 20.28
N LEU A 433 -7.79 20.76 19.97
CA LEU A 433 -7.88 19.73 21.01
C LEU A 433 -6.68 19.77 21.95
N LEU A 434 -5.46 19.98 21.43
CA LEU A 434 -4.24 20.03 22.23
C LEU A 434 -4.23 21.30 23.13
N ASP A 435 -4.72 22.44 22.63
CA ASP A 435 -4.86 23.65 23.44
C ASP A 435 -5.83 23.40 24.61
N LYS A 436 -7.00 22.82 24.28
CA LYS A 436 -8.03 22.55 25.27
C LYS A 436 -7.59 21.53 26.32
N ALA A 437 -6.82 20.52 25.91
CA ALA A 437 -6.24 19.55 26.83
C ALA A 437 -5.20 20.18 27.78
N ILE A 438 -4.39 21.16 27.32
CA ILE A 438 -3.50 21.93 28.18
C ILE A 438 -4.30 22.76 29.20
N GLU A 439 -5.39 23.44 28.77
CA GLU A 439 -6.28 24.19 29.69
C GLU A 439 -6.89 23.30 30.76
N LEU A 440 -7.33 22.08 30.40
CA LEU A 440 -7.83 21.11 31.39
C LEU A 440 -6.75 20.73 32.40
N MET A 441 -5.52 20.52 31.94
CA MET A 441 -4.39 20.22 32.80
C MET A 441 -4.06 21.38 33.76
N GLU A 442 -4.15 22.65 33.31
CA GLU A 442 -4.01 23.86 34.14
C GLU A 442 -5.09 23.95 35.23
N GLN A 443 -6.29 23.41 34.94
CA GLN A 443 -7.40 23.34 35.89
C GLN A 443 -7.32 22.13 36.82
N GLY A 444 -6.25 21.32 36.73
CA GLY A 444 -6.08 20.11 37.53
C GLY A 444 -6.91 18.91 37.07
N ASN A 445 -7.54 18.97 35.88
CA ASN A 445 -8.29 17.85 35.32
C ASN A 445 -7.32 16.85 34.66
N PRO A 446 -7.31 15.55 35.09
CA PRO A 446 -6.41 14.53 34.58
C PRO A 446 -6.64 14.16 33.12
N ASP A 447 -7.84 14.40 32.56
CA ASP A 447 -8.18 14.10 31.17
C ASP A 447 -7.29 14.90 30.22
N GLY A 448 -6.89 16.13 30.59
CA GLY A 448 -5.99 16.93 29.80
C GLY A 448 -4.66 16.23 29.51
N LYS A 449 -4.02 15.68 30.56
CA LYS A 449 -2.78 14.92 30.39
C LYS A 449 -2.99 13.64 29.58
N THR A 450 -4.08 12.94 29.84
CA THR A 450 -4.43 11.70 29.12
C THR A 450 -4.59 11.94 27.63
N ILE A 451 -5.28 13.00 27.23
CA ILE A 451 -5.46 13.38 25.82
C ILE A 451 -4.11 13.74 25.19
N LEU A 452 -3.31 14.60 25.83
CA LEU A 452 -2.02 15.03 25.30
C LEU A 452 -1.07 13.86 25.05
N GLU A 453 -0.93 12.96 26.03
CA GLU A 453 -0.05 11.77 25.91
C GLU A 453 -0.58 10.77 24.88
N ARG A 454 -1.90 10.64 24.74
CA ARG A 454 -2.56 9.74 23.76
C ARG A 454 -2.35 10.19 22.32
N TYR A 455 -2.44 11.50 22.08
CA TYR A 455 -2.45 12.04 20.72
C TYR A 455 -1.12 12.61 20.24
N THR A 456 -0.05 12.58 21.05
CA THR A 456 1.25 13.15 20.65
C THR A 456 2.46 12.24 20.89
N LEU A 457 2.30 11.14 21.61
CA LEU A 457 3.41 10.28 22.10
C LEU A 457 4.47 11.06 22.90
N LYS A 458 4.20 12.32 23.31
CA LYS A 458 5.08 13.12 24.17
C LYS A 458 4.64 12.97 25.60
N ARG A 459 5.56 13.23 26.51
CA ARG A 459 5.31 13.21 27.96
C ARG A 459 6.04 14.38 28.61
N PHE A 460 5.26 15.35 29.06
CA PHE A 460 5.76 16.48 29.83
C PHE A 460 5.07 16.51 31.20
N ALA A 461 5.79 17.02 32.23
CA ALA A 461 5.28 17.03 33.58
C ALA A 461 4.27 18.16 33.82
N THR A 462 4.46 19.32 33.20
CA THR A 462 3.70 20.54 33.47
C THR A 462 2.97 21.09 32.26
N PRO A 463 1.84 21.79 32.45
CA PRO A 463 1.15 22.50 31.37
C PRO A 463 2.03 23.51 30.64
N ALA A 464 2.96 24.15 31.32
CA ALA A 464 3.88 25.11 30.73
C ALA A 464 4.83 24.48 29.71
N GLU A 465 5.35 23.27 30.00
CA GLU A 465 6.18 22.52 29.06
C GLU A 465 5.38 22.12 27.81
N TRP A 466 4.13 21.65 27.99
CA TRP A 466 3.22 21.33 26.89
C TRP A 466 2.95 22.54 26.02
N ARG A 467 2.64 23.70 26.61
CA ARG A 467 2.36 24.94 25.90
C ARG A 467 3.58 25.43 25.12
N ASN A 468 4.76 25.39 25.74
CA ASN A 468 6.00 25.74 25.06
C ASN A 468 6.27 24.85 23.85
N TRP A 469 6.17 23.53 24.03
CA TRP A 469 6.35 22.57 22.94
C TRP A 469 5.35 22.81 21.80
N LEU A 470 4.06 22.95 22.11
CA LEU A 470 3.00 23.18 21.12
C LEU A 470 3.23 24.46 20.34
N ASN A 471 3.59 25.58 21.01
CA ASN A 471 3.84 26.86 20.35
C ASN A 471 5.02 26.79 19.36
N ILE A 472 6.11 26.11 19.74
CA ILE A 472 7.29 25.95 18.89
C ILE A 472 6.98 25.11 17.64
N HIS A 473 6.19 24.05 17.79
CA HIS A 473 6.03 23.04 16.74
C HIS A 473 4.74 23.21 15.92
N ARG A 474 3.73 23.95 16.41
CA ARG A 474 2.42 24.12 15.78
C ARG A 474 2.46 24.34 14.26
N PRO A 475 3.32 25.23 13.70
CA PRO A 475 3.34 25.47 12.26
C PRO A 475 3.77 24.29 11.40
N ARG A 476 4.36 23.25 12.03
CA ARG A 476 4.87 22.05 11.37
C ARG A 476 4.14 20.79 11.81
N MET A 477 3.08 20.94 12.62
CA MET A 477 2.30 19.78 13.08
C MET A 477 1.29 19.33 12.03
N PHE A 478 1.08 18.04 11.95
CA PHE A 478 0.05 17.41 11.14
C PHE A 478 -0.53 16.23 11.90
N PHE A 479 -1.75 15.84 11.53
CA PHE A 479 -2.42 14.68 12.12
C PHE A 479 -2.33 13.49 11.18
N THR A 480 -1.98 12.32 11.68
CA THR A 480 -1.93 11.06 10.92
C THR A 480 -2.82 10.01 11.56
N GLU A 481 -3.73 9.44 10.80
CA GLU A 481 -4.53 8.28 11.24
C GLU A 481 -3.74 6.99 11.09
N ALA A 482 -3.10 6.79 9.94
CA ALA A 482 -2.30 5.60 9.69
C ALA A 482 -1.08 5.49 10.62
N GLY A 483 -0.56 6.60 11.11
CA GLY A 483 0.49 6.65 12.11
C GLY A 483 0.04 6.40 13.56
N GLY A 484 -1.24 6.10 13.78
CA GLY A 484 -1.78 5.79 15.10
C GLY A 484 -2.68 6.87 15.70
N TYR A 485 -3.31 7.70 14.89
CA TYR A 485 -4.12 8.85 15.32
C TYR A 485 -3.31 9.84 16.16
N LEU A 486 -2.23 10.31 15.59
CA LEU A 486 -1.24 11.13 16.30
C LEU A 486 -1.04 12.49 15.62
N TRP A 487 -0.77 13.49 16.46
CA TRP A 487 -0.18 14.76 16.06
C TRP A 487 1.34 14.62 16.05
N LEU A 488 1.93 14.66 14.87
CA LEU A 488 3.38 14.58 14.65
C LEU A 488 3.92 15.92 14.16
N VAL A 489 5.24 16.07 14.23
CA VAL A 489 5.97 17.26 13.77
C VAL A 489 6.75 16.90 12.52
N ASN A 490 6.57 17.66 11.46
CA ASN A 490 7.42 17.61 10.26
C ASN A 490 8.72 18.37 10.57
N GLU A 491 9.80 17.67 10.92
CA GLU A 491 11.09 18.23 11.35
C GLU A 491 11.94 18.81 10.20
#